data_37a194b23c3fe805dc97854a1a44ee4f
#
_entry.id   37a194b23c3fe805dc97854a1a44ee4f
#
_cell.length_a   1.000
_cell.length_b   1.000
_cell.length_c   1.000
_cell.angle_alpha   90.00
_cell.angle_beta   90.00
_cell.angle_gamma   90.00
#
_symmetry.space_group_name_H-M   'P 1'
#
loop_
_entity.id
_entity.type
_entity.pdbx_description
1 polymer ?
#
loop_
_entity_poly.entity_id
_entity_poly.type
_entity_poly.pdbx_seq_one_letter_code
_entity_poly.pdbx_strand_id
1 'polypeptide(L)'
;RAMLTVRYTLSVKGWSQLDVSDTTIADLCWGQPIDSYLIHDSGPFRLPKFGYSRGFDKVFFLHGHETDHQYYAQDELGGGLKAEDYYEDHVMEKADEILGENVMRPLMNQVECHLKERQYWKSDGDQHAAQIMKEAVRNLERVDRNKSFFMWIDCFDPHEPWDAPSVYDPDLKCPYDPDYEGKDMFLPIQGHVDGLYTDRELEHIRALYAEKVTMVDKWFGHLMNNIRTLGMEDDTLVILVSDHGSPMGKGEHGHGIMRKCRPWPYEELAHIPMIMRGPGLPRNRRVRGFVQSCDVAPTVVDWLGIGVHPSMQGHSLLPLAKGDVEKVREFAIAGYFRYSWSIITEDWSFIHWLKDDEKSVADARFGIYGKDLGESTAHILQMKKANAVEDRDTAFYNRAYEEHKKAATLDGEDQWTCTAAASSEVPARDELYCRKDDPFQLNNVSAKHPEVAKELFEQLKLFMAELRAS
;
A
#
# COMPACT_ATOMS: atom_id res chain seq x y z
N ARG A 1 5.18 1.56 5.39
CA ARG A 1 6.25 1.60 6.41
C ARG A 1 7.62 1.79 5.77
N ALA A 2 8.06 0.94 4.85
CA ALA A 2 9.40 1.02 4.25
C ALA A 2 9.73 2.42 3.68
N MET A 3 8.79 3.07 3.02
CA MET A 3 8.96 4.42 2.46
C MET A 3 9.23 5.50 3.52
N LEU A 4 8.64 5.36 4.71
CA LEU A 4 8.78 6.35 5.78
C LEU A 4 9.93 6.05 6.74
N THR A 5 10.22 4.75 6.98
CA THR A 5 11.09 4.31 8.07
C THR A 5 12.48 3.86 7.63
N VAL A 6 12.81 4.04 6.35
CA VAL A 6 14.17 3.75 5.86
C VAL A 6 14.61 2.29 5.87
N ARG A 7 13.73 1.35 6.25
CA ARG A 7 14.06 -0.07 6.45
C ARG A 7 13.24 -1.00 5.56
N TYR A 8 13.87 -2.09 5.14
CA TYR A 8 13.15 -3.24 4.60
C TYR A 8 12.31 -3.90 5.69
N THR A 9 11.01 -4.06 5.44
CA THR A 9 10.10 -4.68 6.41
C THR A 9 9.95 -6.18 6.22
N LEU A 10 10.10 -6.66 4.98
CA LEU A 10 9.84 -8.04 4.58
C LEU A 10 10.56 -9.10 5.41
N SER A 11 11.79 -8.81 5.88
CA SER A 11 12.61 -9.77 6.63
C SER A 11 12.25 -9.87 8.13
N VAL A 12 11.55 -8.87 8.66
CA VAL A 12 11.39 -8.73 10.12
C VAL A 12 9.96 -8.55 10.56
N LYS A 13 9.07 -7.99 9.70
CA LYS A 13 7.76 -7.56 10.14
C LYS A 13 6.75 -7.48 8.99
N GLY A 14 5.54 -7.93 9.24
CA GLY A 14 4.39 -7.71 8.36
C GLY A 14 3.80 -6.32 8.52
N TRP A 15 2.58 -6.16 8.05
CA TRP A 15 1.81 -4.94 8.21
C TRP A 15 1.52 -4.70 9.70
N SER A 16 1.99 -3.61 10.24
CA SER A 16 1.91 -3.33 11.68
C SER A 16 2.20 -1.86 11.98
N GLN A 17 1.93 -1.48 13.20
CA GLN A 17 2.31 -0.17 13.75
C GLN A 17 3.82 0.08 13.67
N LEU A 18 4.21 1.36 13.72
CA LEU A 18 5.61 1.73 13.90
C LEU A 18 6.09 1.33 15.29
N ASP A 19 7.33 0.84 15.36
CA ASP A 19 8.00 0.60 16.63
C ASP A 19 8.58 1.92 17.19
N VAL A 20 8.86 1.93 18.48
CA VAL A 20 9.54 3.07 19.11
C VAL A 20 10.92 3.30 18.50
N SER A 21 11.58 2.23 18.07
CA SER A 21 12.90 2.26 17.42
C SER A 21 12.88 2.64 15.94
N ASP A 22 11.71 2.71 15.31
CA ASP A 22 11.64 3.19 13.93
C ASP A 22 11.91 4.70 13.88
N THR A 23 12.73 5.10 12.94
CA THR A 23 12.97 6.51 12.63
C THR A 23 12.27 6.85 11.33
N THR A 24 11.40 7.84 11.33
CA THR A 24 10.69 8.30 10.13
C THR A 24 11.37 9.52 9.52
N ILE A 25 11.03 9.85 8.28
CA ILE A 25 11.47 11.11 7.65
C ILE A 25 11.04 12.31 8.52
N ALA A 26 9.81 12.29 9.04
CA ALA A 26 9.28 13.37 9.86
C ALA A 26 10.05 13.50 11.20
N ASP A 27 10.44 12.38 11.83
CA ASP A 27 11.31 12.40 13.02
C ASP A 27 12.66 13.08 12.71
N LEU A 28 13.23 12.86 11.51
CA LEU A 28 14.50 13.46 11.09
C LEU A 28 14.38 14.95 10.73
N CYS A 29 13.22 15.40 10.31
CA CYS A 29 12.94 16.82 10.09
C CYS A 29 12.80 17.59 11.41
N TRP A 30 12.42 16.90 12.48
CA TRP A 30 12.22 17.55 13.78
C TRP A 30 13.52 18.16 14.32
N GLY A 31 13.43 19.39 14.80
CA GLY A 31 14.59 20.15 15.27
C GLY A 31 15.44 20.78 14.15
N GLN A 32 15.08 20.58 12.90
CA GLN A 32 15.64 21.25 11.72
C GLN A 32 14.75 22.44 11.33
N PRO A 33 15.24 23.41 10.57
CA PRO A 33 14.42 24.51 10.01
C PRO A 33 13.55 24.04 8.84
N ILE A 34 12.81 22.96 9.03
CA ILE A 34 12.00 22.27 8.04
C ILE A 34 10.60 22.07 8.63
N ASP A 35 9.59 22.64 7.99
CA ASP A 35 8.20 22.39 8.36
C ASP A 35 7.71 21.10 7.70
N SER A 36 7.10 20.18 8.45
CA SER A 36 6.62 18.90 7.95
C SER A 36 5.09 18.79 7.94
N TYR A 37 4.55 18.33 6.81
CA TYR A 37 3.11 18.24 6.55
C TYR A 37 2.73 16.83 6.16
N LEU A 38 1.65 16.30 6.74
CA LEU A 38 1.01 15.06 6.35
C LEU A 38 -0.43 15.39 5.92
N ILE A 39 -0.80 15.04 4.70
CA ILE A 39 -2.15 15.16 4.17
C ILE A 39 -2.55 13.77 3.71
N HIS A 40 -3.65 13.22 4.24
CA HIS A 40 -3.98 11.83 3.99
C HIS A 40 -5.47 11.52 4.15
N ASP A 41 -5.90 10.43 3.55
CA ASP A 41 -7.22 9.80 3.69
C ASP A 41 -7.15 8.34 4.14
N SER A 42 -5.96 7.83 4.45
CA SER A 42 -5.73 6.42 4.75
C SER A 42 -5.67 6.09 6.24
N GLY A 43 -6.11 4.88 6.58
CA GLY A 43 -6.26 4.40 7.96
C GLY A 43 -4.98 4.32 8.78
N PRO A 44 -3.84 3.85 8.23
CA PRO A 44 -2.60 3.74 8.99
C PRO A 44 -2.12 5.07 9.58
N PHE A 45 -2.30 6.17 8.85
CA PHE A 45 -1.96 7.51 9.34
C PHE A 45 -2.99 8.06 10.32
N ARG A 46 -4.28 7.73 10.13
CA ARG A 46 -5.38 8.19 10.98
C ARG A 46 -5.31 7.62 12.40
N LEU A 47 -4.97 6.35 12.52
CA LEU A 47 -5.05 5.63 13.79
C LEU A 47 -3.82 5.92 14.65
N PRO A 48 -3.94 6.64 15.78
CA PRO A 48 -2.80 7.02 16.62
C PRO A 48 -1.97 5.81 17.09
N LYS A 49 -2.61 4.65 17.28
CA LYS A 49 -1.95 3.41 17.69
C LYS A 49 -0.91 2.92 16.67
N PHE A 50 -1.05 3.27 15.40
CA PHE A 50 -0.07 2.90 14.38
C PHE A 50 1.15 3.81 14.34
N GLY A 51 1.04 5.05 14.81
CA GLY A 51 2.15 5.98 14.94
C GLY A 51 2.69 6.56 13.63
N TYR A 52 2.04 6.33 12.49
CA TYR A 52 2.55 6.79 11.17
C TYR A 52 2.49 8.32 11.00
N SER A 53 1.65 9.01 11.77
CA SER A 53 1.60 10.48 11.82
C SER A 53 2.62 11.11 12.78
N ARG A 54 3.41 10.27 13.48
CA ARG A 54 4.44 10.73 14.43
C ARG A 54 5.51 11.58 13.72
N GLY A 55 5.92 12.65 14.34
CA GLY A 55 6.99 13.53 13.88
C GLY A 55 6.55 14.64 12.92
N PHE A 56 5.36 14.57 12.34
CA PHE A 56 4.84 15.64 11.50
C PHE A 56 4.36 16.84 12.35
N ASP A 57 4.70 18.05 11.89
CA ASP A 57 4.25 19.30 12.56
C ASP A 57 2.78 19.57 12.30
N LYS A 58 2.27 19.18 11.12
CA LYS A 58 0.89 19.43 10.69
C LYS A 58 0.33 18.17 10.03
N VAL A 59 -0.85 17.76 10.49
CA VAL A 59 -1.55 16.56 9.98
C VAL A 59 -2.96 16.95 9.57
N PHE A 60 -3.34 16.60 8.33
CA PHE A 60 -4.66 16.85 7.75
C PHE A 60 -5.25 15.52 7.31
N PHE A 61 -6.33 15.12 7.94
CA PHE A 61 -7.03 13.88 7.62
C PHE A 61 -8.37 14.18 6.92
N LEU A 62 -8.60 13.52 5.80
CA LEU A 62 -9.86 13.54 5.08
C LEU A 62 -10.63 12.26 5.35
N HIS A 63 -11.86 12.41 5.82
CA HIS A 63 -12.73 11.29 6.19
C HIS A 63 -13.37 10.61 4.99
N GLY A 64 -13.77 9.34 5.19
CA GLY A 64 -14.67 8.60 4.30
C GLY A 64 -14.01 7.49 3.49
N HIS A 65 -12.68 7.40 3.45
CA HIS A 65 -11.98 6.42 2.65
C HIS A 65 -11.35 5.28 3.46
N GLU A 66 -10.95 4.19 2.82
CA GLU A 66 -10.32 3.00 3.39
C GLU A 66 -11.01 2.53 4.69
N THR A 67 -10.27 2.48 5.78
CA THR A 67 -10.76 2.05 7.10
C THR A 67 -11.73 3.05 7.76
N ASP A 68 -11.98 4.16 7.13
CA ASP A 68 -12.93 5.17 7.56
C ASP A 68 -14.20 5.21 6.69
N HIS A 69 -14.36 4.29 5.74
CA HIS A 69 -15.55 4.18 4.90
C HIS A 69 -16.86 4.06 5.72
N GLN A 70 -16.78 3.62 6.97
CA GLN A 70 -17.91 3.59 7.90
C GLN A 70 -18.26 4.96 8.50
N TYR A 71 -17.56 6.03 8.15
CA TYR A 71 -17.84 7.38 8.64
C TYR A 71 -19.30 7.78 8.38
N TYR A 72 -19.83 7.40 7.22
CA TYR A 72 -21.21 7.63 6.82
C TYR A 72 -22.16 6.45 7.13
N ALA A 73 -21.75 5.46 7.92
CA ALA A 73 -22.52 4.24 8.15
C ALA A 73 -23.91 4.46 8.79
N GLN A 74 -24.06 5.56 9.55
CA GLN A 74 -25.33 5.93 10.18
C GLN A 74 -26.30 6.64 9.22
N ASP A 75 -25.82 7.05 8.05
CA ASP A 75 -26.65 7.74 7.09
C ASP A 75 -27.59 6.75 6.39
N GLU A 76 -28.75 7.22 5.99
CA GLU A 76 -29.65 6.44 5.16
C GLU A 76 -29.18 6.51 3.69
N LEU A 77 -29.25 5.38 3.00
CA LEU A 77 -28.94 5.34 1.57
C LEU A 77 -30.14 5.88 0.79
N GLY A 78 -29.92 6.99 0.09
CA GLY A 78 -30.93 7.69 -0.70
C GLY A 78 -31.19 7.02 -2.06
N GLY A 79 -32.26 7.44 -2.74
CA GLY A 79 -32.50 7.13 -4.16
C GLY A 79 -32.85 5.68 -4.48
N GLY A 80 -33.08 4.82 -3.50
CA GLY A 80 -33.40 3.39 -3.71
C GLY A 80 -32.21 2.55 -4.16
N LEU A 81 -30.99 3.09 -4.10
CA LEU A 81 -29.75 2.38 -4.41
C LEU A 81 -29.55 1.18 -3.48
N LYS A 82 -29.00 0.10 -4.01
CA LYS A 82 -28.65 -1.12 -3.26
C LYS A 82 -27.29 -1.60 -3.69
N ALA A 83 -26.55 -2.21 -2.77
CA ALA A 83 -25.25 -2.78 -3.07
C ALA A 83 -25.30 -3.88 -4.15
N GLU A 84 -26.40 -4.66 -4.18
CA GLU A 84 -26.64 -5.73 -5.14
C GLU A 84 -26.81 -5.21 -6.58
N ASP A 85 -27.17 -3.95 -6.76
CA ASP A 85 -27.31 -3.34 -8.10
C ASP A 85 -25.96 -3.25 -8.85
N TYR A 86 -24.85 -3.38 -8.12
CA TYR A 86 -23.48 -3.31 -8.65
C TYR A 86 -22.79 -4.66 -8.87
N TYR A 87 -23.52 -5.78 -8.73
CA TYR A 87 -22.96 -7.12 -8.98
C TYR A 87 -23.88 -7.93 -9.86
N GLU A 88 -23.31 -8.62 -10.84
CA GLU A 88 -24.04 -9.56 -11.66
C GLU A 88 -24.56 -10.72 -10.83
N ASP A 89 -25.78 -11.21 -11.12
CA ASP A 89 -26.46 -12.22 -10.32
C ASP A 89 -25.63 -13.50 -10.22
N HIS A 90 -24.99 -13.92 -11.32
CA HIS A 90 -24.15 -15.12 -11.35
C HIS A 90 -22.86 -14.96 -10.50
N VAL A 91 -22.34 -13.72 -10.32
CA VAL A 91 -21.20 -13.44 -9.43
C VAL A 91 -21.61 -13.64 -7.98
N MET A 92 -22.79 -13.15 -7.59
CA MET A 92 -23.33 -13.33 -6.25
C MET A 92 -23.60 -14.81 -5.94
N GLU A 93 -24.18 -15.54 -6.90
CA GLU A 93 -24.49 -16.97 -6.74
C GLU A 93 -23.23 -17.84 -6.61
N LYS A 94 -22.17 -17.52 -7.33
CA LYS A 94 -20.92 -18.32 -7.38
C LYS A 94 -19.88 -17.92 -6.35
N ALA A 95 -19.96 -16.72 -5.80
CA ALA A 95 -18.91 -16.20 -4.93
C ALA A 95 -18.71 -17.07 -3.69
N ASP A 96 -19.79 -17.45 -3.02
CA ASP A 96 -19.73 -18.32 -1.84
C ASP A 96 -19.29 -19.74 -2.19
N GLU A 97 -19.64 -20.24 -3.39
CA GLU A 97 -19.21 -21.56 -3.88
C GLU A 97 -17.71 -21.64 -4.14
N ILE A 98 -17.14 -20.62 -4.82
CA ILE A 98 -15.74 -20.60 -5.27
C ILE A 98 -14.80 -20.18 -4.15
N LEU A 99 -15.19 -19.18 -3.35
CA LEU A 99 -14.33 -18.47 -2.41
C LEU A 99 -14.62 -18.80 -0.94
N GLY A 100 -15.67 -19.58 -0.67
CA GLY A 100 -16.10 -19.94 0.67
C GLY A 100 -17.29 -19.14 1.18
N GLU A 101 -17.97 -19.70 2.19
CA GLU A 101 -19.21 -19.13 2.73
C GLU A 101 -19.02 -17.70 3.28
N ASN A 102 -20.04 -16.88 3.06
CA ASN A 102 -20.16 -15.52 3.61
C ASN A 102 -19.21 -14.46 3.05
N VAL A 103 -18.64 -14.64 1.86
CA VAL A 103 -17.80 -13.63 1.19
C VAL A 103 -18.60 -12.38 0.81
N MET A 104 -19.80 -12.58 0.28
CA MET A 104 -20.61 -11.49 -0.25
C MET A 104 -21.12 -10.53 0.82
N ARG A 105 -21.50 -11.02 1.99
CA ARG A 105 -22.10 -10.17 3.02
C ARG A 105 -21.19 -9.03 3.52
N PRO A 106 -19.93 -9.27 3.90
CA PRO A 106 -19.01 -8.18 4.25
C PRO A 106 -18.77 -7.22 3.08
N LEU A 107 -18.67 -7.75 1.85
CA LEU A 107 -18.48 -6.94 0.66
C LEU A 107 -19.68 -6.02 0.41
N MET A 108 -20.91 -6.53 0.50
CA MET A 108 -22.13 -5.73 0.35
C MET A 108 -22.20 -4.61 1.40
N ASN A 109 -21.86 -4.90 2.65
CA ASN A 109 -21.81 -3.89 3.70
C ASN A 109 -20.78 -2.79 3.37
N GLN A 110 -19.63 -3.16 2.81
CA GLN A 110 -18.61 -2.20 2.41
C GLN A 110 -19.08 -1.34 1.23
N VAL A 111 -19.68 -1.95 0.21
CA VAL A 111 -20.28 -1.24 -0.92
C VAL A 111 -21.34 -0.27 -0.44
N GLU A 112 -22.24 -0.68 0.44
CA GLU A 112 -23.28 0.19 1.00
C GLU A 112 -22.66 1.43 1.69
N CYS A 113 -21.59 1.28 2.45
CA CYS A 113 -20.91 2.41 3.07
C CYS A 113 -20.36 3.40 2.03
N HIS A 114 -19.76 2.90 0.95
CA HIS A 114 -19.30 3.76 -0.14
C HIS A 114 -20.45 4.45 -0.88
N LEU A 115 -21.57 3.77 -1.09
CA LEU A 115 -22.76 4.38 -1.70
C LEU A 115 -23.36 5.49 -0.82
N LYS A 116 -23.33 5.33 0.51
CA LYS A 116 -23.78 6.37 1.46
C LYS A 116 -22.91 7.62 1.39
N GLU A 117 -21.62 7.48 1.16
CA GLU A 117 -20.73 8.62 0.96
C GLU A 117 -20.99 9.32 -0.37
N ARG A 118 -21.09 8.55 -1.45
CA ARG A 118 -21.24 9.08 -2.82
C ARG A 118 -22.47 9.93 -3.02
N GLN A 119 -23.55 9.73 -2.28
CA GLN A 119 -24.74 10.57 -2.37
C GLN A 119 -24.46 12.06 -2.14
N TYR A 120 -23.31 12.39 -1.55
CA TYR A 120 -22.84 13.75 -1.33
C TYR A 120 -22.01 14.33 -2.48
N TRP A 121 -21.55 13.48 -3.41
CA TRP A 121 -20.72 13.91 -4.53
C TRP A 121 -21.57 14.52 -5.64
N LYS A 122 -21.16 15.68 -6.14
CA LYS A 122 -21.80 16.40 -7.25
C LYS A 122 -20.90 16.48 -8.47
N SER A 123 -19.63 16.19 -8.30
CA SER A 123 -18.60 16.24 -9.34
C SER A 123 -17.40 15.41 -8.91
N ASP A 124 -16.50 15.13 -9.84
CA ASP A 124 -15.21 14.52 -9.54
C ASP A 124 -14.35 15.34 -8.56
N GLY A 125 -14.66 16.62 -8.42
CA GLY A 125 -14.05 17.49 -7.43
C GLY A 125 -14.42 17.19 -5.98
N ASP A 126 -15.41 16.34 -5.73
CA ASP A 126 -15.85 15.93 -4.39
C ASP A 126 -15.21 14.61 -3.96
N GLN A 127 -14.59 13.89 -4.90
CA GLN A 127 -13.88 12.63 -4.62
C GLN A 127 -12.59 12.85 -3.82
N HIS A 128 -12.13 11.80 -3.15
CA HIS A 128 -10.98 11.84 -2.23
C HIS A 128 -9.71 12.36 -2.88
N ALA A 129 -9.32 11.86 -4.05
CA ALA A 129 -8.13 12.36 -4.75
C ALA A 129 -8.19 13.86 -5.00
N ALA A 130 -9.37 14.39 -5.38
CA ALA A 130 -9.57 15.81 -5.59
C ALA A 130 -9.41 16.60 -4.28
N GLN A 131 -10.02 16.12 -3.21
CA GLN A 131 -9.97 16.79 -1.91
C GLN A 131 -8.57 16.80 -1.31
N ILE A 132 -7.84 15.66 -1.41
CA ILE A 132 -6.43 15.54 -1.00
C ILE A 132 -5.56 16.57 -1.75
N MET A 133 -5.68 16.64 -3.07
CA MET A 133 -4.87 17.57 -3.86
C MET A 133 -5.23 19.04 -3.59
N LYS A 134 -6.51 19.36 -3.37
CA LYS A 134 -6.95 20.69 -2.95
C LYS A 134 -6.38 21.06 -1.58
N GLU A 135 -6.38 20.13 -0.62
CA GLU A 135 -5.82 20.40 0.70
C GLU A 135 -4.30 20.58 0.64
N ALA A 136 -3.62 19.79 -0.20
CA ALA A 136 -2.19 20.01 -0.46
C ALA A 136 -1.91 21.40 -1.01
N VAL A 137 -2.68 21.86 -1.99
CA VAL A 137 -2.56 23.21 -2.56
C VAL A 137 -2.78 24.28 -1.48
N ARG A 138 -3.84 24.19 -0.67
CA ARG A 138 -4.11 25.12 0.44
C ARG A 138 -2.94 25.24 1.42
N ASN A 139 -2.25 24.12 1.65
CA ASN A 139 -1.08 24.12 2.52
C ASN A 139 0.14 24.72 1.82
N LEU A 140 0.37 24.43 0.53
CA LEU A 140 1.46 25.05 -0.26
C LEU A 140 1.34 26.58 -0.33
N GLU A 141 0.12 27.11 -0.40
CA GLU A 141 -0.13 28.56 -0.35
C GLU A 141 0.28 29.21 0.99
N ARG A 142 0.45 28.41 2.05
CA ARG A 142 0.68 28.87 3.43
C ARG A 142 2.04 28.48 3.99
N VAL A 143 2.89 27.77 3.22
CA VAL A 143 4.23 27.43 3.67
C VAL A 143 5.06 28.69 3.91
N ASP A 144 5.89 28.68 4.93
CA ASP A 144 6.88 29.73 5.15
C ASP A 144 8.00 29.61 4.12
N ARG A 145 8.03 30.53 3.15
CA ARG A 145 9.00 30.55 2.04
C ARG A 145 10.45 30.78 2.50
N ASN A 146 10.67 31.13 3.76
CA ASN A 146 12.01 31.29 4.35
C ASN A 146 12.55 29.98 4.96
N LYS A 147 11.75 28.92 4.96
CA LYS A 147 12.11 27.60 5.46
C LYS A 147 11.98 26.55 4.37
N SER A 148 12.70 25.45 4.52
CA SER A 148 12.42 24.24 3.77
C SER A 148 11.15 23.58 4.31
N PHE A 149 10.48 22.79 3.46
CA PHE A 149 9.35 21.98 3.89
C PHE A 149 9.44 20.57 3.36
N PHE A 150 8.82 19.65 4.10
CA PHE A 150 8.55 18.28 3.70
C PHE A 150 7.05 18.05 3.73
N MET A 151 6.46 17.67 2.60
CA MET A 151 5.03 17.38 2.51
C MET A 151 4.83 15.94 2.03
N TRP A 152 4.22 15.12 2.88
CA TRP A 152 3.76 13.79 2.52
C TRP A 152 2.29 13.88 2.16
N ILE A 153 1.95 13.56 0.92
CA ILE A 153 0.58 13.48 0.42
C ILE A 153 0.28 12.01 0.21
N ASP A 154 -0.58 11.44 1.03
CA ASP A 154 -1.01 10.06 0.96
C ASP A 154 -2.44 10.03 0.41
N CYS A 155 -2.57 9.66 -0.85
CA CYS A 155 -3.84 9.52 -1.55
C CYS A 155 -4.12 8.04 -1.72
N PHE A 156 -5.22 7.55 -1.13
CA PHE A 156 -5.60 6.16 -1.22
C PHE A 156 -6.02 5.76 -2.64
N ASP A 157 -6.65 6.69 -3.39
CA ASP A 157 -6.91 6.49 -4.81
C ASP A 157 -5.59 6.33 -5.62
N PRO A 158 -5.54 5.44 -6.61
CA PRO A 158 -6.60 4.66 -7.25
C PRO A 158 -6.79 3.24 -6.67
N HIS A 159 -6.62 3.04 -5.35
CA HIS A 159 -7.04 1.81 -4.69
C HIS A 159 -8.55 1.60 -4.92
N GLU A 160 -9.03 0.37 -4.82
CA GLU A 160 -10.48 0.16 -4.83
C GLU A 160 -11.14 0.83 -3.59
N PRO A 161 -12.37 1.33 -3.74
CA PRO A 161 -13.34 1.16 -4.82
C PRO A 161 -12.99 1.95 -6.09
N TRP A 162 -13.19 1.35 -7.26
CA TRP A 162 -12.96 2.02 -8.55
C TRP A 162 -14.22 2.76 -9.00
N ASP A 163 -14.65 3.67 -8.17
CA ASP A 163 -15.87 4.45 -8.25
C ASP A 163 -15.65 5.81 -8.90
N ALA A 164 -15.09 5.79 -10.09
CA ALA A 164 -14.88 6.96 -10.93
C ALA A 164 -16.24 7.62 -11.35
N PRO A 165 -16.25 8.81 -11.95
CA PRO A 165 -17.46 9.53 -12.27
C PRO A 165 -18.56 8.75 -12.97
N SER A 166 -18.21 7.85 -13.89
CA SER A 166 -19.19 7.04 -14.61
C SER A 166 -20.01 6.11 -13.74
N VAL A 167 -19.50 5.75 -12.56
CA VAL A 167 -20.15 4.80 -11.65
C VAL A 167 -21.24 5.47 -10.81
N TYR A 168 -21.10 6.76 -10.49
CA TYR A 168 -22.06 7.45 -9.62
C TYR A 168 -22.93 8.50 -10.36
N ASP A 169 -22.56 8.88 -11.56
CA ASP A 169 -23.35 9.78 -12.43
C ASP A 169 -24.03 8.97 -13.51
N PRO A 170 -25.36 8.78 -13.43
CA PRO A 170 -26.10 7.94 -14.40
C PRO A 170 -26.12 8.50 -15.83
N ASP A 171 -25.75 9.78 -16.01
CA ASP A 171 -25.63 10.41 -17.31
C ASP A 171 -24.28 10.17 -17.99
N LEU A 172 -23.33 9.57 -17.27
CA LEU A 172 -22.00 9.25 -17.75
C LEU A 172 -21.85 7.76 -18.05
N LYS A 173 -20.95 7.46 -18.97
CA LYS A 173 -20.46 6.10 -19.24
C LYS A 173 -18.95 6.06 -19.08
N CYS A 174 -18.41 4.91 -18.69
CA CYS A 174 -16.97 4.72 -18.58
C CYS A 174 -16.29 5.06 -19.92
N PRO A 175 -15.39 6.03 -19.98
CA PRO A 175 -14.78 6.47 -21.24
C PRO A 175 -13.86 5.41 -21.85
N TYR A 176 -13.45 4.44 -21.09
CA TYR A 176 -12.60 3.32 -21.51
C TYR A 176 -13.41 2.10 -21.97
N ASP A 177 -14.73 2.12 -21.72
CA ASP A 177 -15.64 1.04 -22.09
C ASP A 177 -17.09 1.54 -22.22
N PRO A 178 -17.37 2.45 -23.18
CA PRO A 178 -18.66 3.13 -23.28
C PRO A 178 -19.82 2.24 -23.74
N ASP A 179 -19.50 1.08 -24.28
CA ASP A 179 -20.48 0.14 -24.84
C ASP A 179 -20.85 -1.00 -23.86
N TYR A 180 -20.39 -0.93 -22.63
CA TYR A 180 -20.75 -1.91 -21.61
C TYR A 180 -22.18 -1.68 -21.11
N GLU A 181 -22.95 -2.75 -21.05
CA GLU A 181 -24.36 -2.73 -20.62
C GLU A 181 -24.60 -3.54 -19.32
N GLY A 182 -23.54 -4.12 -18.73
CA GLY A 182 -23.62 -4.85 -17.47
C GLY A 182 -23.50 -3.93 -16.25
N LYS A 183 -23.33 -4.53 -15.08
CA LYS A 183 -23.25 -3.81 -13.79
C LYS A 183 -21.81 -3.35 -13.51
N ASP A 184 -21.66 -2.13 -12.99
CA ASP A 184 -20.38 -1.51 -12.63
C ASP A 184 -19.84 -2.11 -11.32
N MET A 185 -19.14 -3.23 -11.41
CA MET A 185 -18.53 -3.91 -10.25
C MET A 185 -17.28 -3.17 -9.77
N PHE A 186 -17.46 -1.97 -9.24
CA PHE A 186 -16.40 -1.04 -8.85
C PHE A 186 -15.59 -1.47 -7.63
N LEU A 187 -16.09 -2.42 -6.84
CA LEU A 187 -15.39 -3.06 -5.73
C LEU A 187 -15.38 -4.58 -5.97
N PRO A 188 -14.55 -5.08 -6.91
CA PRO A 188 -14.55 -6.50 -7.24
C PRO A 188 -14.07 -7.35 -6.08
N ILE A 189 -14.50 -8.62 -6.06
CA ILE A 189 -14.12 -9.59 -5.04
C ILE A 189 -12.61 -9.84 -5.12
N GLN A 190 -11.95 -9.86 -3.98
CA GLN A 190 -10.52 -10.05 -3.85
C GLN A 190 -10.14 -11.54 -3.92
N GLY A 191 -9.01 -11.87 -4.56
CA GLY A 191 -8.43 -13.21 -4.56
C GLY A 191 -8.38 -13.89 -5.91
N HIS A 192 -8.28 -15.21 -5.94
CA HIS A 192 -8.43 -15.97 -7.16
C HIS A 192 -9.87 -15.93 -7.64
N VAL A 193 -10.07 -15.41 -8.85
CA VAL A 193 -11.40 -15.15 -9.40
C VAL A 193 -11.66 -15.94 -10.69
N ASP A 194 -10.90 -17.01 -10.90
CA ASP A 194 -11.10 -17.88 -12.04
C ASP A 194 -12.50 -18.51 -12.03
N GLY A 195 -13.26 -18.31 -13.13
CA GLY A 195 -14.62 -18.78 -13.26
C GLY A 195 -15.69 -17.93 -12.56
N LEU A 196 -15.29 -16.89 -11.80
CA LEU A 196 -16.22 -15.98 -11.14
C LEU A 196 -16.73 -14.90 -12.10
N TYR A 197 -15.80 -14.24 -12.80
CA TYR A 197 -16.08 -13.20 -13.78
C TYR A 197 -15.91 -13.72 -15.21
N THR A 198 -16.73 -13.23 -16.11
CA THR A 198 -16.50 -13.38 -17.55
C THR A 198 -15.34 -12.49 -18.01
N ASP A 199 -14.73 -12.80 -19.16
CA ASP A 199 -13.67 -11.96 -19.71
C ASP A 199 -14.16 -10.53 -20.00
N ARG A 200 -15.42 -10.39 -20.42
CA ARG A 200 -16.05 -9.08 -20.70
C ARG A 200 -16.21 -8.23 -19.43
N GLU A 201 -16.58 -8.83 -18.32
CA GLU A 201 -16.68 -8.18 -17.02
C GLU A 201 -15.30 -7.77 -16.49
N LEU A 202 -14.28 -8.62 -16.66
CA LEU A 202 -12.91 -8.29 -16.30
C LEU A 202 -12.36 -7.11 -17.12
N GLU A 203 -12.71 -7.03 -18.41
CA GLU A 203 -12.37 -5.87 -19.26
C GLU A 203 -13.00 -4.59 -18.71
N HIS A 204 -14.28 -4.64 -18.34
CA HIS A 204 -14.98 -3.50 -17.78
C HIS A 204 -14.42 -3.08 -16.41
N ILE A 205 -14.15 -4.02 -15.51
CA ILE A 205 -13.51 -3.74 -14.21
C ILE A 205 -12.17 -3.00 -14.41
N ARG A 206 -11.36 -3.41 -15.40
CA ARG A 206 -10.12 -2.70 -15.77
C ARG A 206 -10.38 -1.30 -16.32
N ALA A 207 -11.48 -1.13 -17.08
CA ALA A 207 -11.88 0.17 -17.61
C ALA A 207 -12.26 1.14 -16.47
N LEU A 208 -12.99 0.68 -15.45
CA LEU A 208 -13.30 1.47 -14.25
C LEU A 208 -12.02 1.89 -13.51
N TYR A 209 -11.06 0.98 -13.34
CA TYR A 209 -9.75 1.32 -12.78
C TYR A 209 -9.00 2.37 -13.62
N ALA A 210 -9.01 2.24 -14.94
CA ALA A 210 -8.36 3.20 -15.85
C ALA A 210 -8.99 4.60 -15.75
N GLU A 211 -10.30 4.68 -15.60
CA GLU A 211 -11.00 5.95 -15.34
C GLU A 211 -10.59 6.55 -13.99
N LYS A 212 -10.52 5.73 -12.95
CA LYS A 212 -10.06 6.17 -11.61
C LYS A 212 -8.63 6.71 -11.65
N VAL A 213 -7.71 6.03 -12.36
CA VAL A 213 -6.34 6.52 -12.58
C VAL A 213 -6.34 7.87 -13.32
N THR A 214 -7.17 8.01 -14.35
CA THR A 214 -7.28 9.26 -15.11
C THR A 214 -7.78 10.41 -14.23
N MET A 215 -8.71 10.15 -13.34
CA MET A 215 -9.19 11.13 -12.37
C MET A 215 -8.07 11.55 -11.38
N VAL A 216 -7.32 10.59 -10.86
CA VAL A 216 -6.17 10.88 -9.98
C VAL A 216 -5.11 11.71 -10.72
N ASP A 217 -4.76 11.36 -11.96
CA ASP A 217 -3.82 12.11 -12.79
C ASP A 217 -4.29 13.56 -13.04
N LYS A 218 -5.58 13.75 -13.33
CA LYS A 218 -6.18 15.09 -13.47
C LYS A 218 -5.94 15.96 -12.23
N TRP A 219 -6.20 15.42 -11.05
CA TRP A 219 -6.08 16.17 -9.80
C TRP A 219 -4.62 16.31 -9.33
N PHE A 220 -3.76 15.34 -9.63
CA PHE A 220 -2.32 15.51 -9.50
C PHE A 220 -1.81 16.63 -10.44
N GLY A 221 -2.32 16.69 -11.67
CA GLY A 221 -2.05 17.79 -12.60
C GLY A 221 -2.46 19.15 -12.03
N HIS A 222 -3.57 19.22 -11.29
CA HIS A 222 -3.99 20.42 -10.56
C HIS A 222 -2.94 20.84 -9.50
N LEU A 223 -2.45 19.91 -8.69
CA LEU A 223 -1.37 20.15 -7.73
C LEU A 223 -0.11 20.68 -8.42
N MET A 224 0.34 20.02 -9.50
CA MET A 224 1.54 20.43 -10.24
C MET A 224 1.42 21.81 -10.87
N ASN A 225 0.24 22.18 -11.37
CA ASN A 225 -0.02 23.52 -11.90
C ASN A 225 0.03 24.58 -10.78
N ASN A 226 -0.42 24.27 -9.58
CA ASN A 226 -0.34 25.19 -8.44
C ASN A 226 1.11 25.35 -7.94
N ILE A 227 1.91 24.29 -7.87
CA ILE A 227 3.35 24.38 -7.58
C ILE A 227 4.03 25.38 -8.54
N ARG A 228 3.71 25.29 -9.84
CA ARG A 228 4.22 26.23 -10.85
C ARG A 228 3.72 27.66 -10.63
N THR A 229 2.42 27.85 -10.42
CA THR A 229 1.80 29.16 -10.22
C THR A 229 2.33 29.87 -8.97
N LEU A 230 2.64 29.09 -7.93
CA LEU A 230 3.24 29.59 -6.69
C LEU A 230 4.75 29.88 -6.84
N GLY A 231 5.33 29.63 -8.01
CA GLY A 231 6.77 29.83 -8.24
C GLY A 231 7.67 28.90 -7.45
N MET A 232 7.19 27.67 -7.15
CA MET A 232 7.91 26.65 -6.37
C MET A 232 8.54 25.56 -7.25
N GLU A 233 8.39 25.66 -8.56
CA GLU A 233 8.79 24.62 -9.51
C GLU A 233 10.32 24.42 -9.54
N ASP A 234 11.09 25.48 -9.31
CA ASP A 234 12.54 25.48 -9.43
C ASP A 234 13.27 25.19 -8.11
N ASP A 235 12.55 25.01 -7.02
CA ASP A 235 13.12 24.70 -5.70
C ASP A 235 12.47 23.49 -5.00
N THR A 236 11.54 22.81 -5.66
CA THR A 236 10.80 21.69 -5.09
C THR A 236 11.11 20.37 -5.82
N LEU A 237 11.50 19.34 -5.06
CA LEU A 237 11.52 17.96 -5.52
C LEU A 237 10.14 17.34 -5.31
N VAL A 238 9.56 16.80 -6.37
CA VAL A 238 8.33 16.02 -6.34
C VAL A 238 8.67 14.56 -6.65
N ILE A 239 8.24 13.65 -5.78
CA ILE A 239 8.33 12.20 -5.95
C ILE A 239 6.92 11.63 -5.97
N LEU A 240 6.48 11.07 -7.10
CA LEU A 240 5.27 10.28 -7.23
C LEU A 240 5.66 8.82 -7.18
N VAL A 241 5.07 8.08 -6.27
CA VAL A 241 5.34 6.64 -6.07
C VAL A 241 4.10 5.94 -5.56
N SER A 242 3.87 4.69 -5.98
CA SER A 242 2.86 3.81 -5.39
C SER A 242 3.51 2.90 -4.33
N ASP A 243 2.73 2.40 -3.39
CA ASP A 243 3.17 1.42 -2.40
C ASP A 243 3.14 -0.01 -2.94
N HIS A 244 2.19 -0.32 -3.82
CA HIS A 244 2.04 -1.59 -4.54
C HIS A 244 1.24 -1.40 -5.84
N GLY A 245 1.25 -2.42 -6.69
CA GLY A 245 0.36 -2.54 -7.84
C GLY A 245 -0.98 -3.16 -7.47
N SER A 246 -1.82 -3.44 -8.47
CA SER A 246 -3.11 -4.10 -8.28
C SER A 246 -3.33 -5.17 -9.36
N PRO A 247 -3.34 -6.45 -9.01
CA PRO A 247 -3.74 -7.52 -9.92
C PRO A 247 -5.19 -7.35 -10.40
N MET A 248 -5.43 -7.63 -11.67
CA MET A 248 -6.70 -7.37 -12.35
C MET A 248 -7.30 -8.64 -12.99
N GLY A 249 -7.19 -9.78 -12.33
CA GLY A 249 -7.70 -11.05 -12.81
C GLY A 249 -6.88 -11.66 -13.95
N LYS A 250 -7.55 -12.13 -15.00
CA LYS A 250 -6.91 -12.62 -16.23
C LYS A 250 -6.54 -11.47 -17.16
N GLY A 251 -5.69 -11.70 -18.14
CA GLY A 251 -5.22 -10.77 -19.14
C GLY A 251 -3.74 -10.98 -19.42
N GLU A 252 -3.01 -9.94 -19.76
CA GLU A 252 -1.58 -10.05 -20.07
C GLU A 252 -0.78 -10.61 -18.89
N HIS A 253 -1.18 -10.29 -17.65
CA HIS A 253 -0.55 -10.80 -16.44
C HIS A 253 -1.01 -12.21 -16.06
N GLY A 254 -2.23 -12.57 -16.33
CA GLY A 254 -2.72 -13.96 -16.44
C GLY A 254 -2.84 -14.80 -15.17
N HIS A 255 -2.54 -14.26 -13.98
CA HIS A 255 -2.53 -15.05 -12.74
C HIS A 255 -3.91 -15.33 -12.14
N GLY A 256 -4.98 -14.74 -12.68
CA GLY A 256 -6.34 -14.93 -12.18
C GLY A 256 -6.61 -14.31 -10.82
N ILE A 257 -5.72 -13.42 -10.36
CA ILE A 257 -5.82 -12.74 -9.06
C ILE A 257 -6.45 -11.37 -9.26
N MET A 258 -7.45 -11.05 -8.46
CA MET A 258 -8.10 -9.74 -8.43
C MET A 258 -7.75 -9.02 -7.14
N ARG A 259 -7.34 -7.76 -7.24
CA ARG A 259 -6.89 -6.91 -6.13
C ARG A 259 -5.64 -7.48 -5.42
N LYS A 260 -4.99 -6.71 -4.56
CA LYS A 260 -3.84 -7.21 -3.80
C LYS A 260 -4.28 -8.27 -2.78
N CYS A 261 -3.68 -9.44 -2.83
CA CYS A 261 -3.90 -10.46 -1.80
C CYS A 261 -2.67 -11.37 -1.64
N ARG A 262 -2.54 -11.93 -0.43
CA ARG A 262 -1.51 -12.92 -0.13
C ARG A 262 -1.82 -14.26 -0.80
N PRO A 263 -0.83 -15.04 -1.09
CA PRO A 263 0.62 -14.85 -0.86
C PRO A 263 1.40 -14.35 -2.09
N TRP A 264 0.75 -13.89 -3.14
CA TRP A 264 1.26 -13.76 -4.51
C TRP A 264 1.97 -12.42 -4.78
N PRO A 265 3.33 -12.38 -4.84
CA PRO A 265 4.10 -11.17 -5.08
C PRO A 265 4.50 -10.99 -6.54
N TYR A 266 3.60 -11.30 -7.48
CA TYR A 266 3.90 -11.20 -8.91
C TYR A 266 4.16 -9.76 -9.38
N GLU A 267 4.68 -9.63 -10.60
CA GLU A 267 5.09 -8.36 -11.19
C GLU A 267 3.98 -7.30 -11.17
N GLU A 268 2.71 -7.70 -11.41
CA GLU A 268 1.56 -6.81 -11.37
C GLU A 268 1.28 -6.18 -9.99
N LEU A 269 1.84 -6.74 -8.93
CA LEU A 269 1.78 -6.20 -7.59
C LEU A 269 3.10 -5.53 -7.19
N ALA A 270 4.23 -6.13 -7.53
CA ALA A 270 5.53 -5.74 -7.02
C ALA A 270 6.22 -4.65 -7.84
N HIS A 271 5.88 -4.51 -9.12
CA HIS A 271 6.44 -3.50 -10.01
C HIS A 271 5.62 -2.21 -9.97
N ILE A 272 6.08 -1.24 -9.22
CA ILE A 272 5.38 0.02 -8.96
C ILE A 272 5.99 1.18 -9.76
N PRO A 273 5.18 2.20 -10.13
CA PRO A 273 5.71 3.43 -10.72
C PRO A 273 6.47 4.27 -9.70
N MET A 274 7.55 4.90 -10.15
CA MET A 274 8.23 5.98 -9.44
C MET A 274 8.63 7.06 -10.44
N ILE A 275 8.18 8.28 -10.22
CA ILE A 275 8.46 9.44 -11.06
C ILE A 275 9.05 10.54 -10.18
N MET A 276 10.19 11.08 -10.59
CA MET A 276 10.85 12.18 -9.88
C MET A 276 10.95 13.40 -10.78
N ARG A 277 10.63 14.56 -10.22
CA ARG A 277 10.80 15.86 -10.86
C ARG A 277 11.37 16.87 -9.86
N GLY A 278 12.41 17.57 -10.25
CA GLY A 278 13.02 18.60 -9.41
C GLY A 278 14.14 19.32 -10.11
N PRO A 279 14.64 20.42 -9.54
CA PRO A 279 15.76 21.16 -10.09
C PRO A 279 17.01 20.29 -10.18
N GLY A 280 17.74 20.45 -11.27
CA GLY A 280 18.97 19.67 -11.52
C GLY A 280 18.74 18.22 -11.98
N LEU A 281 17.49 17.76 -12.09
CA LEU A 281 17.19 16.45 -12.66
C LEU A 281 16.96 16.54 -14.17
N PRO A 282 17.51 15.59 -14.96
CA PRO A 282 17.28 15.53 -16.41
C PRO A 282 15.79 15.32 -16.74
N ARG A 283 15.28 16.02 -17.76
CA ARG A 283 13.92 15.83 -18.26
C ARG A 283 13.85 14.62 -19.20
N ASN A 284 12.68 13.98 -19.27
CA ASN A 284 12.37 12.87 -20.19
C ASN A 284 13.35 11.70 -20.12
N ARG A 285 13.91 11.46 -18.94
CA ARG A 285 14.83 10.34 -18.72
C ARG A 285 14.08 9.15 -18.10
N ARG A 286 14.25 7.97 -18.69
CA ARG A 286 13.84 6.70 -18.09
C ARG A 286 15.08 6.00 -17.53
N VAL A 287 15.04 5.68 -16.26
CA VAL A 287 16.10 4.96 -15.54
C VAL A 287 15.73 3.50 -15.44
N ARG A 288 16.66 2.60 -15.75
CA ARG A 288 16.43 1.15 -15.73
C ARG A 288 16.98 0.45 -14.48
N GLY A 289 17.78 1.15 -13.67
CA GLY A 289 18.34 0.60 -12.43
C GLY A 289 17.24 0.26 -11.42
N PHE A 290 17.43 -0.80 -10.65
CA PHE A 290 16.50 -1.18 -9.60
C PHE A 290 16.44 -0.13 -8.50
N VAL A 291 15.21 0.26 -8.17
CA VAL A 291 14.87 1.13 -7.04
C VAL A 291 13.82 0.44 -6.18
N GLN A 292 13.75 0.77 -4.90
CA GLN A 292 12.80 0.17 -3.97
C GLN A 292 12.15 1.23 -3.07
N SER A 293 11.04 0.90 -2.49
CA SER A 293 10.27 1.81 -1.62
C SER A 293 11.08 2.34 -0.42
N CYS A 294 12.07 1.60 0.08
CA CYS A 294 12.96 2.04 1.15
C CYS A 294 13.97 3.14 0.70
N ASP A 295 14.08 3.43 -0.59
CA ASP A 295 14.95 4.49 -1.14
C ASP A 295 14.32 5.88 -1.07
N VAL A 296 13.00 5.96 -0.85
CA VAL A 296 12.28 7.23 -0.78
C VAL A 296 12.83 8.08 0.36
N ALA A 297 12.93 7.52 1.55
CA ALA A 297 13.37 8.28 2.71
C ALA A 297 14.82 8.77 2.61
N PRO A 298 15.84 7.94 2.26
CA PRO A 298 17.21 8.44 2.03
C PRO A 298 17.27 9.52 0.94
N THR A 299 16.43 9.42 -0.10
CA THR A 299 16.37 10.43 -1.17
C THR A 299 15.84 11.77 -0.66
N VAL A 300 14.77 11.74 0.15
CA VAL A 300 14.17 12.95 0.74
C VAL A 300 15.11 13.63 1.71
N VAL A 301 15.73 12.89 2.64
CA VAL A 301 16.64 13.49 3.62
C VAL A 301 17.94 14.00 3.00
N ASP A 302 18.43 13.34 1.96
CA ASP A 302 19.56 13.82 1.16
C ASP A 302 19.21 15.12 0.43
N TRP A 303 18.05 15.20 -0.20
CA TRP A 303 17.54 16.42 -0.84
C TRP A 303 17.37 17.59 0.15
N LEU A 304 16.89 17.32 1.34
CA LEU A 304 16.71 18.33 2.40
C LEU A 304 18.02 18.73 3.08
N GLY A 305 19.15 18.09 2.75
CA GLY A 305 20.45 18.38 3.34
C GLY A 305 20.62 17.91 4.79
N ILE A 306 19.71 17.03 5.28
CA ILE A 306 19.81 16.43 6.63
C ILE A 306 20.95 15.40 6.66
N GLY A 307 21.22 14.76 5.53
CA GLY A 307 22.13 13.62 5.42
C GLY A 307 21.45 12.28 5.69
N VAL A 308 22.02 11.24 5.09
CA VAL A 308 21.49 9.87 5.22
C VAL A 308 21.86 9.30 6.58
N HIS A 309 20.85 8.88 7.34
CA HIS A 309 21.05 8.31 8.67
C HIS A 309 21.64 6.89 8.56
N PRO A 310 22.59 6.48 9.44
CA PRO A 310 23.26 5.16 9.37
C PRO A 310 22.31 3.95 9.45
N SER A 311 21.11 4.09 10.03
CA SER A 311 20.12 3.02 10.09
C SER A 311 19.33 2.83 8.79
N MET A 312 19.55 3.67 7.77
CA MET A 312 18.88 3.57 6.49
C MET A 312 19.44 2.41 5.67
N GLN A 313 18.57 1.50 5.26
CA GLN A 313 18.92 0.33 4.43
C GLN A 313 18.72 0.59 2.93
N GLY A 314 18.02 1.69 2.59
CA GLY A 314 17.85 2.17 1.22
C GLY A 314 18.97 3.10 0.79
N HIS A 315 18.92 3.53 -0.46
CA HIS A 315 19.91 4.42 -1.08
C HIS A 315 19.25 5.74 -1.53
N SER A 316 19.97 6.85 -1.43
CA SER A 316 19.54 8.07 -2.12
C SER A 316 19.51 7.84 -3.62
N LEU A 317 18.40 8.18 -4.25
CA LEU A 317 18.21 8.06 -5.69
C LEU A 317 18.69 9.30 -6.45
N LEU A 318 19.15 10.35 -5.78
CA LEU A 318 19.58 11.58 -6.43
C LEU A 318 20.74 11.36 -7.41
N PRO A 319 21.80 10.60 -7.08
CA PRO A 319 22.87 10.31 -8.05
C PRO A 319 22.37 9.54 -9.27
N LEU A 320 21.48 8.55 -9.05
CA LEU A 320 20.89 7.76 -10.13
C LEU A 320 19.99 8.64 -11.02
N ALA A 321 19.15 9.48 -10.41
CA ALA A 321 18.27 10.39 -11.12
C ALA A 321 19.02 11.45 -11.93
N LYS A 322 20.12 11.98 -11.41
CA LYS A 322 21.03 12.90 -12.13
C LYS A 322 21.80 12.20 -13.26
N GLY A 323 22.09 10.93 -13.11
CA GLY A 323 22.89 10.15 -14.05
C GLY A 323 24.37 10.06 -13.70
N ASP A 324 24.70 10.37 -12.47
CA ASP A 324 26.04 10.25 -11.92
C ASP A 324 26.45 8.78 -11.73
N VAL A 325 25.45 7.91 -11.52
CA VAL A 325 25.60 6.45 -11.46
C VAL A 325 24.55 5.76 -12.33
N GLU A 326 24.85 4.56 -12.81
CA GLU A 326 23.92 3.77 -13.63
C GLU A 326 22.95 2.94 -12.77
N LYS A 327 23.37 2.53 -11.57
CA LYS A 327 22.59 1.73 -10.64
C LYS A 327 23.00 1.99 -9.20
N VAL A 328 22.08 1.73 -8.27
CA VAL A 328 22.31 1.79 -6.82
C VAL A 328 22.27 0.41 -6.18
N ARG A 329 21.81 -0.61 -6.91
CA ARG A 329 21.80 -2.03 -6.51
C ARG A 329 21.77 -2.96 -7.71
N GLU A 330 22.13 -4.22 -7.49
CA GLU A 330 22.16 -5.26 -8.52
C GLU A 330 20.83 -5.98 -8.66
N PHE A 331 20.00 -6.00 -7.62
CA PHE A 331 18.70 -6.69 -7.57
C PHE A 331 17.72 -5.95 -6.68
N ALA A 332 16.43 -6.26 -6.85
CA ALA A 332 15.37 -5.84 -5.94
C ALA A 332 14.78 -7.05 -5.21
N ILE A 333 14.13 -6.81 -4.07
CA ILE A 333 13.35 -7.82 -3.37
C ILE A 333 11.89 -7.39 -3.24
N ALA A 334 11.00 -8.38 -3.28
CA ALA A 334 9.58 -8.21 -3.03
C ALA A 334 9.05 -9.41 -2.22
N GLY A 335 7.79 -9.41 -1.87
CA GLY A 335 7.16 -10.55 -1.20
C GLY A 335 6.15 -10.16 -0.15
N TYR A 336 5.61 -11.18 0.50
CA TYR A 336 4.75 -11.06 1.67
C TYR A 336 5.43 -11.66 2.89
N PHE A 337 5.47 -10.91 3.97
CA PHE A 337 6.00 -11.38 5.25
C PHE A 337 5.34 -12.72 5.64
N ARG A 338 6.15 -13.74 5.96
CA ARG A 338 5.74 -15.10 6.31
C ARG A 338 5.14 -15.95 5.18
N TYR A 339 5.07 -15.44 3.94
CA TYR A 339 4.50 -16.20 2.83
C TYR A 339 5.46 -16.38 1.67
N SER A 340 6.07 -15.30 1.23
CA SER A 340 6.93 -15.35 0.04
C SER A 340 8.07 -14.36 0.12
N TRP A 341 9.21 -14.76 -0.43
CA TRP A 341 10.34 -13.89 -0.72
C TRP A 341 10.65 -13.95 -2.20
N SER A 342 10.83 -12.80 -2.82
CA SER A 342 11.18 -12.72 -4.23
C SER A 342 12.46 -11.91 -4.39
N ILE A 343 13.35 -12.37 -5.30
CA ILE A 343 14.51 -11.63 -5.77
C ILE A 343 14.37 -11.42 -7.27
N ILE A 344 14.55 -10.17 -7.70
CA ILE A 344 14.42 -9.72 -9.08
C ILE A 344 15.77 -9.18 -9.52
N THR A 345 16.41 -9.85 -10.46
CA THR A 345 17.66 -9.43 -11.13
C THR A 345 17.35 -8.92 -12.53
N GLU A 346 18.35 -8.54 -13.31
CA GLU A 346 18.17 -8.08 -14.69
C GLU A 346 17.51 -9.17 -15.57
N ASP A 347 17.95 -10.42 -15.42
CA ASP A 347 17.53 -11.54 -16.28
C ASP A 347 16.43 -12.41 -15.67
N TRP A 348 16.33 -12.46 -14.35
CA TRP A 348 15.52 -13.46 -13.65
C TRP A 348 14.65 -12.84 -12.56
N SER A 349 13.49 -13.42 -12.36
CA SER A 349 12.65 -13.25 -11.18
C SER A 349 12.45 -14.61 -10.51
N PHE A 350 12.83 -14.72 -9.24
CA PHE A 350 12.71 -15.95 -8.46
C PHE A 350 11.82 -15.69 -7.24
N ILE A 351 10.86 -16.57 -6.99
CA ILE A 351 9.95 -16.53 -5.85
C ILE A 351 10.16 -17.79 -5.02
N HIS A 352 10.54 -17.60 -3.76
CA HIS A 352 10.58 -18.63 -2.75
C HIS A 352 9.33 -18.58 -1.89
N TRP A 353 8.65 -19.72 -1.78
CA TRP A 353 7.47 -19.88 -0.95
C TRP A 353 7.85 -20.43 0.41
N LEU A 354 7.63 -19.62 1.47
CA LEU A 354 8.06 -19.96 2.83
C LEU A 354 7.28 -21.15 3.38
N LYS A 355 8.00 -22.17 3.84
CA LYS A 355 7.47 -23.35 4.51
C LYS A 355 7.25 -23.07 6.01
N ASP A 356 6.50 -23.92 6.68
CA ASP A 356 6.12 -23.71 8.09
C ASP A 356 7.30 -23.62 9.04
N ASP A 357 8.37 -24.40 8.81
CA ASP A 357 9.61 -24.32 9.57
C ASP A 357 10.36 -23.00 9.34
N GLU A 358 10.29 -22.43 8.15
CA GLU A 358 10.88 -21.14 7.82
C GLU A 358 10.07 -19.97 8.39
N LYS A 359 8.74 -20.11 8.43
CA LYS A 359 7.83 -19.16 9.10
C LYS A 359 8.13 -19.05 10.59
N SER A 360 8.42 -20.18 11.25
CA SER A 360 8.69 -20.22 12.69
C SER A 360 9.98 -19.49 13.09
N VAL A 361 10.99 -19.42 12.22
CA VAL A 361 12.22 -18.64 12.46
C VAL A 361 11.95 -17.14 12.38
N ALA A 362 11.05 -16.70 11.49
CA ALA A 362 10.55 -15.33 11.46
C ALA A 362 9.73 -15.02 12.72
N ASP A 363 8.89 -15.96 13.17
CA ASP A 363 8.09 -15.85 14.39
C ASP A 363 8.91 -15.76 15.66
N ALA A 364 10.02 -16.48 15.76
CA ALA A 364 10.87 -16.46 16.95
C ALA A 364 11.47 -15.06 17.23
N ARG A 365 11.79 -14.29 16.19
CA ARG A 365 12.23 -12.88 16.34
C ARG A 365 11.06 -11.92 16.51
N PHE A 366 9.96 -12.14 15.82
CA PHE A 366 8.73 -11.36 16.03
C PHE A 366 8.16 -11.61 17.44
N GLY A 367 8.26 -12.84 17.94
CA GLY A 367 7.98 -13.18 19.34
C GLY A 367 8.84 -12.45 20.35
N ILE A 368 10.08 -12.08 20.00
CA ILE A 368 10.94 -11.26 20.87
C ILE A 368 10.42 -9.82 20.89
N TYR A 369 10.09 -9.20 19.76
CA TYR A 369 9.54 -7.84 19.73
C TYR A 369 8.07 -7.78 20.21
N GLY A 370 7.26 -8.78 19.90
CA GLY A 370 5.90 -8.90 20.44
C GLY A 370 5.87 -9.31 21.90
N LYS A 371 6.83 -10.11 22.37
CA LYS A 371 7.02 -10.41 23.79
C LYS A 371 7.56 -9.20 24.55
N ASP A 372 8.50 -8.46 24.00
CA ASP A 372 9.06 -7.27 24.64
C ASP A 372 8.01 -6.14 24.78
N LEU A 373 7.14 -5.94 23.78
CA LEU A 373 5.99 -5.03 23.90
C LEU A 373 4.93 -5.61 24.84
N GLY A 374 4.67 -6.91 24.80
CA GLY A 374 3.78 -7.62 25.73
C GLY A 374 4.36 -7.66 27.14
N GLU A 375 5.64 -7.89 27.29
CA GLU A 375 6.34 -7.88 28.58
C GLU A 375 6.51 -6.46 29.12
N SER A 376 6.81 -5.45 28.29
CA SER A 376 6.82 -4.06 28.71
C SER A 376 5.44 -3.57 29.12
N THR A 377 4.39 -3.94 28.36
CA THR A 377 3.00 -3.61 28.71
C THR A 377 2.55 -4.42 29.93
N ALA A 378 2.92 -5.69 30.03
CA ALA A 378 2.67 -6.52 31.22
C ALA A 378 3.45 -6.02 32.42
N HIS A 379 4.68 -5.54 32.24
CA HIS A 379 5.46 -4.91 33.31
C HIS A 379 4.86 -3.58 33.77
N ILE A 380 4.42 -2.73 32.84
CA ILE A 380 3.68 -1.50 33.15
C ILE A 380 2.36 -1.81 33.87
N LEU A 381 1.64 -2.85 33.44
CA LEU A 381 0.42 -3.32 34.10
C LEU A 381 0.68 -3.94 35.47
N GLN A 382 1.79 -4.66 35.66
CA GLN A 382 2.23 -5.16 36.96
C GLN A 382 2.64 -4.02 37.89
N MET A 383 3.36 -3.02 37.39
CA MET A 383 3.69 -1.82 38.14
C MET A 383 2.45 -1.03 38.55
N LYS A 384 1.47 -0.91 37.64
CA LYS A 384 0.16 -0.29 37.91
C LYS A 384 -0.65 -1.12 38.89
N LYS A 385 -0.67 -2.45 38.81
CA LYS A 385 -1.30 -3.35 39.77
C LYS A 385 -0.66 -3.28 41.16
N ALA A 386 0.66 -3.17 41.24
CA ALA A 386 1.38 -3.01 42.51
C ALA A 386 1.11 -1.66 43.16
N ASN A 387 0.72 -0.66 42.39
CA ASN A 387 0.38 0.69 42.86
C ASN A 387 -1.13 0.98 42.82
N ALA A 388 -1.97 -0.06 42.67
CA ALA A 388 -3.36 0.10 42.26
C ALA A 388 -4.26 0.61 43.39
N VAL A 389 -4.78 1.73 43.13
CA VAL A 389 -6.18 2.06 43.31
C VAL A 389 -6.95 1.45 42.12
N GLU A 390 -8.05 0.75 42.36
CA GLU A 390 -8.95 0.23 41.31
C GLU A 390 -9.48 1.40 40.46
N ASP A 391 -8.85 1.66 39.33
CA ASP A 391 -9.19 2.77 38.45
C ASP A 391 -9.79 2.26 37.13
N ARG A 392 -10.75 3.02 36.59
CA ARG A 392 -11.38 2.80 35.26
C ARG A 392 -10.33 2.64 34.14
N ASP A 393 -9.17 3.27 34.28
CA ASP A 393 -8.05 3.17 33.37
C ASP A 393 -7.48 1.74 33.28
N THR A 394 -7.46 0.98 34.37
CA THR A 394 -6.97 -0.40 34.38
C THR A 394 -7.83 -1.32 33.51
N ALA A 395 -9.16 -1.11 33.53
CA ALA A 395 -10.07 -1.88 32.67
C ALA A 395 -9.90 -1.53 31.19
N PHE A 396 -9.61 -0.28 30.86
CA PHE A 396 -9.30 0.18 29.52
C PHE A 396 -7.98 -0.44 29.02
N TYR A 397 -6.93 -0.37 29.80
CA TYR A 397 -5.62 -0.96 29.45
C TYR A 397 -5.68 -2.49 29.36
N ASN A 398 -6.43 -3.16 30.22
CA ASN A 398 -6.63 -4.61 30.15
C ASN A 398 -7.38 -5.01 28.87
N ARG A 399 -8.37 -4.23 28.45
CA ARG A 399 -9.09 -4.46 27.21
C ARG A 399 -8.19 -4.22 26.00
N ALA A 400 -7.47 -3.10 25.99
CA ALA A 400 -6.50 -2.79 24.95
C ALA A 400 -5.37 -3.83 24.88
N TYR A 401 -4.93 -4.38 26.02
CA TYR A 401 -3.94 -5.47 26.06
C TYR A 401 -4.51 -6.78 25.53
N GLU A 402 -5.73 -7.16 25.90
CA GLU A 402 -6.36 -8.38 25.39
C GLU A 402 -6.73 -8.25 23.90
N GLU A 403 -7.12 -7.07 23.45
CA GLU A 403 -7.29 -6.76 22.03
C GLU A 403 -5.97 -6.78 21.28
N HIS A 404 -4.91 -6.25 21.87
CA HIS A 404 -3.55 -6.28 21.31
C HIS A 404 -2.99 -7.71 21.30
N LYS A 405 -3.24 -8.50 22.34
CA LYS A 405 -2.87 -9.91 22.43
C LYS A 405 -3.66 -10.75 21.42
N LYS A 406 -4.95 -10.47 21.22
CA LYS A 406 -5.76 -11.06 20.17
C LYS A 406 -5.25 -10.63 18.77
N ALA A 407 -4.87 -9.39 18.60
CA ALA A 407 -4.29 -8.88 17.35
C ALA A 407 -2.86 -9.39 17.10
N ALA A 408 -2.12 -9.74 18.14
CA ALA A 408 -0.78 -10.34 18.04
C ALA A 408 -0.81 -11.87 17.92
N THR A 409 -1.89 -12.52 18.35
CA THR A 409 -2.12 -13.97 18.22
C THR A 409 -2.98 -14.35 17.03
N LEU A 410 -3.84 -13.46 16.60
CA LEU A 410 -4.38 -13.43 15.25
C LEU A 410 -3.30 -12.72 14.44
N ASP A 411 -2.73 -13.38 13.47
CA ASP A 411 -2.01 -12.69 12.41
C ASP A 411 -2.81 -11.42 12.12
N GLY A 412 -2.26 -10.25 12.46
CA GLY A 412 -3.02 -8.99 12.50
C GLY A 412 -3.56 -8.52 11.17
N GLU A 413 -3.56 -9.38 10.21
CA GLU A 413 -4.01 -9.32 8.86
C GLU A 413 -5.49 -9.70 8.71
N ASP A 414 -6.05 -10.47 9.64
CA ASP A 414 -7.42 -11.00 9.50
C ASP A 414 -8.53 -10.02 9.89
N GLN A 415 -8.20 -8.91 10.52
CA GLN A 415 -9.21 -7.90 10.88
C GLN A 415 -9.52 -6.88 9.77
N TRP A 416 -8.64 -6.77 8.75
CA TRP A 416 -8.73 -5.69 7.77
C TRP A 416 -8.94 -6.16 6.33
N THR A 417 -8.80 -7.43 6.12
CA THR A 417 -9.06 -8.00 4.81
C THR A 417 -10.42 -8.66 4.83
N CYS A 418 -11.28 -8.22 3.97
CA CYS A 418 -12.46 -8.94 3.51
C CYS A 418 -11.94 -10.20 2.78
N THR A 419 -11.35 -11.13 3.53
CA THR A 419 -10.43 -12.10 3.00
C THR A 419 -10.94 -13.51 3.07
N ALA A 420 -12.04 -13.72 2.47
CA ALA A 420 -12.35 -15.06 2.07
C ALA A 420 -11.40 -15.61 1.00
N ALA A 421 -10.64 -14.73 0.37
CA ALA A 421 -9.84 -15.08 -0.80
C ALA A 421 -8.32 -15.05 -0.58
N ALA A 422 -7.83 -14.62 0.59
CA ALA A 422 -6.43 -14.81 0.91
C ALA A 422 -6.19 -16.28 1.25
N SER A 423 -5.47 -16.97 0.40
CA SER A 423 -5.03 -18.32 0.71
C SER A 423 -3.90 -18.29 1.72
N SER A 424 -4.00 -19.07 2.80
CA SER A 424 -2.86 -19.39 3.65
C SER A 424 -1.94 -20.42 3.00
N GLU A 425 -2.41 -21.07 1.93
CA GLU A 425 -1.65 -22.05 1.17
C GLU A 425 -0.73 -21.36 0.18
N VAL A 426 0.54 -21.70 0.23
CA VAL A 426 1.56 -21.25 -0.73
C VAL A 426 1.78 -22.34 -1.77
N PRO A 427 2.21 -22.01 -3.00
CA PRO A 427 2.61 -22.99 -3.99
C PRO A 427 3.67 -23.96 -3.43
N ALA A 428 3.54 -25.23 -3.79
CA ALA A 428 4.41 -26.30 -3.24
C ALA A 428 5.87 -26.22 -3.71
N ARG A 429 6.15 -25.45 -4.76
CA ARG A 429 7.47 -25.33 -5.39
C ARG A 429 7.79 -23.89 -5.67
N ASP A 430 9.05 -23.55 -5.48
CA ASP A 430 9.60 -22.25 -5.87
C ASP A 430 9.43 -22.01 -7.38
N GLU A 431 9.38 -20.74 -7.74
CA GLU A 431 9.13 -20.29 -9.09
C GLU A 431 10.30 -19.46 -9.62
N LEU A 432 10.64 -19.67 -10.89
CA LEU A 432 11.67 -18.95 -11.60
C LEU A 432 11.14 -18.52 -12.96
N TYR A 433 11.38 -17.26 -13.32
CA TYR A 433 10.91 -16.66 -14.56
C TYR A 433 12.03 -15.92 -15.27
N CYS A 434 12.15 -16.12 -16.59
CA CYS A 434 13.06 -15.35 -17.43
C CYS A 434 12.43 -14.01 -17.80
N ARG A 435 12.88 -12.91 -17.20
CA ARG A 435 12.25 -11.59 -17.37
C ARG A 435 12.26 -11.06 -18.80
N LYS A 436 13.23 -11.48 -19.59
CA LYS A 436 13.32 -11.09 -21.00
C LYS A 436 12.24 -11.73 -21.85
N ASP A 437 11.96 -13.01 -21.61
CA ASP A 437 11.07 -13.82 -22.44
C ASP A 437 9.65 -13.92 -21.83
N ASP A 438 9.54 -13.74 -20.52
CA ASP A 438 8.32 -13.87 -19.73
C ASP A 438 8.22 -12.74 -18.69
N PRO A 439 8.04 -11.49 -19.11
CA PRO A 439 7.96 -10.33 -18.20
C PRO A 439 6.76 -10.38 -17.25
N PHE A 440 5.75 -11.18 -17.56
CA PHE A 440 4.53 -11.34 -16.77
C PHE A 440 4.52 -12.56 -15.84
N GLN A 441 5.63 -13.31 -15.79
CA GLN A 441 5.80 -14.44 -14.88
C GLN A 441 4.76 -15.56 -15.06
N LEU A 442 4.44 -15.93 -16.31
CA LEU A 442 3.43 -16.93 -16.62
C LEU A 442 4.00 -18.36 -16.75
N ASN A 443 5.31 -18.49 -17.01
CA ASN A 443 5.94 -19.76 -17.35
C ASN A 443 7.07 -20.09 -16.34
N ASN A 444 6.73 -20.78 -15.28
CA ASN A 444 7.72 -21.23 -14.29
C ASN A 444 8.73 -22.19 -14.92
N VAL A 445 9.99 -21.77 -14.99
CA VAL A 445 11.11 -22.53 -15.58
C VAL A 445 12.08 -23.07 -14.51
N SER A 446 11.74 -23.07 -13.23
CA SER A 446 12.61 -23.52 -12.14
C SER A 446 13.12 -24.95 -12.34
N ALA A 447 12.31 -25.84 -12.88
CA ALA A 447 12.70 -27.20 -13.19
C ALA A 447 13.70 -27.30 -14.36
N LYS A 448 13.72 -26.33 -15.26
CA LYS A 448 14.64 -26.28 -16.42
C LYS A 448 15.98 -25.62 -16.07
N HIS A 449 15.99 -24.73 -15.06
CA HIS A 449 17.16 -23.97 -14.63
C HIS A 449 17.39 -24.08 -13.11
N PRO A 450 17.56 -25.31 -12.56
CA PRO A 450 17.64 -25.52 -11.12
C PRO A 450 18.88 -24.86 -10.49
N GLU A 451 19.96 -24.70 -11.25
CA GLU A 451 21.19 -24.05 -10.75
C GLU A 451 20.96 -22.54 -10.54
N VAL A 452 20.25 -21.89 -11.47
CA VAL A 452 19.90 -20.48 -11.34
C VAL A 452 18.97 -20.27 -10.15
N ALA A 453 17.93 -21.10 -10.01
CA ALA A 453 17.01 -21.03 -8.89
C ALA A 453 17.74 -21.17 -7.54
N LYS A 454 18.69 -22.11 -7.46
CA LYS A 454 19.52 -22.33 -6.26
C LYS A 454 20.42 -21.13 -5.95
N GLU A 455 21.08 -20.57 -6.96
CA GLU A 455 21.96 -19.41 -6.81
C GLU A 455 21.18 -18.20 -6.28
N LEU A 456 20.03 -17.89 -6.90
CA LEU A 456 19.17 -16.79 -6.48
C LEU A 456 18.59 -17.00 -5.09
N PHE A 457 18.25 -18.24 -4.73
CA PHE A 457 17.78 -18.56 -3.38
C PHE A 457 18.88 -18.32 -2.32
N GLU A 458 20.10 -18.76 -2.58
CA GLU A 458 21.22 -18.51 -1.64
C GLU A 458 21.52 -17.01 -1.51
N GLN A 459 21.50 -16.25 -2.62
CA GLN A 459 21.67 -14.81 -2.60
C GLN A 459 20.56 -14.12 -1.78
N LEU A 460 19.32 -14.51 -1.99
CA LEU A 460 18.16 -13.99 -1.26
C LEU A 460 18.27 -14.28 0.23
N LYS A 461 18.63 -15.51 0.61
CA LYS A 461 18.82 -15.90 2.02
C LYS A 461 19.89 -15.07 2.72
N LEU A 462 21.04 -14.88 2.06
CA LEU A 462 22.12 -14.05 2.61
C LEU A 462 21.64 -12.61 2.83
N PHE A 463 21.00 -12.01 1.84
CA PHE A 463 20.47 -10.65 1.94
C PHE A 463 19.42 -10.52 3.05
N MET A 464 18.49 -11.47 3.16
CA MET A 464 17.49 -11.47 4.22
C MET A 464 18.11 -11.65 5.61
N ALA A 465 19.21 -12.40 5.73
CA ALA A 465 19.96 -12.53 6.98
C ALA A 465 20.67 -11.22 7.36
N GLU A 466 21.28 -10.53 6.40
CA GLU A 466 21.90 -9.21 6.61
C GLU A 466 20.87 -8.17 7.07
N LEU A 467 19.71 -8.12 6.44
CA LEU A 467 18.61 -7.21 6.84
C LEU A 467 18.13 -7.45 8.27
N ARG A 468 18.20 -8.70 8.76
CA ARG A 468 17.81 -9.04 10.14
C ARG A 468 18.90 -8.69 11.15
N ALA A 469 20.15 -8.62 10.72
CA ALA A 469 21.27 -8.32 11.60
C ALA A 469 21.50 -6.80 11.78
N SER A 470 21.02 -5.99 10.84
CA SER A 470 21.07 -4.52 10.84
C SER A 470 19.83 -3.92 11.49
#